data_5bc296a153b201e35cf8c8c28e4367a5
#
_entry.id   5bc296a153b201e35cf8c8c28e4367a5
#
_cell.length_a   1.000
_cell.length_b   1.000
_cell.length_c   1.000
_cell.angle_alpha   90.00
_cell.angle_beta   90.00
_cell.angle_gamma   90.00
#
_symmetry.space_group_name_H-M   'P 1'
#
loop_
_entity.id
_entity.type
_entity.pdbx_description
1 polymer ?
#
loop_
_entity_poly.entity_id
_entity_poly.type
_entity_poly.pdbx_seq_one_letter_code
_entity_poly.pdbx_strand_id
1 'polypeptide(L)'
;MCDKTMTFSVTEEREVQMKQTLTTVYDALTQKGYNPINQIVGYILSEDPTYITTYNNARNLIRHIDRDELLQVLVKSYLMHWCSFLKQN
;
A
#
# COMPACT_ATOMS: atom_id res chain seq x y z
N MET A 1 4.99 -0.45 22.98
CA MET A 1 5.68 0.26 22.41
C MET A 1 5.72 0.15 21.05
N CYS A 2 5.50 1.03 20.35
CA CYS A 2 5.52 0.93 19.05
C CYS A 2 6.80 1.09 18.53
N ASP A 3 7.54 0.46 18.40
CA ASP A 3 8.67 0.75 17.96
C ASP A 3 9.42 0.05 17.50
N LYS A 4 9.96 -0.01 17.50
CA LYS A 4 10.84 -0.18 16.99
C LYS A 4 11.38 -1.27 16.76
N THR A 5 11.34 -1.99 17.13
CA THR A 5 11.99 -3.10 16.99
C THR A 5 11.52 -3.85 15.91
N MET A 6 10.89 -3.39 15.04
CA MET A 6 10.47 -4.12 14.07
C MET A 6 11.42 -4.58 13.18
N THR A 7 11.49 -5.66 12.77
CA THR A 7 12.46 -6.13 11.90
C THR A 7 11.87 -6.23 10.60
N PHE A 8 11.56 -5.22 9.99
CA PHE A 8 11.14 -5.27 8.67
C PHE A 8 12.28 -5.47 7.75
N SER A 9 12.13 -6.20 6.73
CA SER A 9 13.17 -6.31 5.73
C SER A 9 12.98 -5.28 4.64
N VAL A 10 11.99 -4.46 4.72
CA VAL A 10 11.73 -3.46 3.68
C VAL A 10 12.53 -2.21 3.97
N THR A 11 13.32 -1.76 3.01
CA THR A 11 14.14 -0.57 3.18
C THR A 11 13.29 0.68 3.01
N GLU A 12 13.85 1.80 3.43
CA GLU A 12 13.17 3.05 3.30
C GLU A 12 12.91 3.39 1.84
N GLU A 13 13.86 3.10 0.98
CA GLU A 13 13.70 3.33 -0.43
C GLU A 13 12.53 2.56 -1.00
N ARG A 14 12.40 1.33 -0.59
CA ARG A 14 11.30 0.50 -1.08
C ARG A 14 9.97 1.02 -0.57
N GLU A 15 9.95 1.52 0.63
CA GLU A 15 8.73 2.10 1.17
C GLU A 15 8.29 3.32 0.36
N VAL A 16 9.25 4.14 -0.03
CA VAL A 16 8.94 5.31 -0.84
C VAL A 16 8.40 4.88 -2.20
N GLN A 17 9.03 3.89 -2.81
CA GLN A 17 8.56 3.38 -4.09
C GLN A 17 7.15 2.81 -3.98
N MET A 18 6.88 2.09 -2.92
CA MET A 18 5.56 1.54 -2.72
C MET A 18 4.53 2.64 -2.55
N LYS A 19 4.89 3.68 -1.83
CA LYS A 19 3.97 4.79 -1.61
C LYS A 19 3.65 5.46 -2.93
N GLN A 20 4.67 5.68 -3.76
CA GLN A 20 4.47 6.30 -5.07
C GLN A 20 3.57 5.44 -5.94
N THR A 21 3.82 4.14 -5.94
CA THR A 21 3.01 3.22 -6.73
C THR A 21 1.56 3.21 -6.24
N LEU A 22 1.38 3.15 -4.94
CA LEU A 22 0.03 3.12 -4.39
C LEU A 22 -0.72 4.42 -4.69
N THR A 23 -0.01 5.55 -4.64
CA THR A 23 -0.63 6.82 -4.98
C THR A 23 -1.07 6.84 -6.43
N THR A 24 -0.22 6.35 -7.33
CA THR A 24 -0.57 6.27 -8.74
C THR A 24 -1.76 5.37 -8.97
N VAL A 25 -1.78 4.23 -8.29
CA VAL A 25 -2.89 3.28 -8.42
C VAL A 25 -4.18 3.88 -7.87
N TYR A 26 -4.08 4.53 -6.74
CA TYR A 26 -5.22 5.19 -6.13
C TYR A 26 -5.82 6.22 -7.09
N ASP A 27 -4.96 7.05 -7.65
CA ASP A 27 -5.42 8.10 -8.56
C ASP A 27 -6.04 7.50 -9.82
N ALA A 28 -5.41 6.47 -10.37
CA ALA A 28 -5.91 5.84 -11.58
C ALA A 28 -7.29 5.22 -11.34
N LEU A 29 -7.46 4.54 -10.24
CA LEU A 29 -8.75 3.93 -9.92
C LEU A 29 -9.82 4.99 -9.70
N THR A 30 -9.46 6.05 -9.01
CA THR A 30 -10.39 7.14 -8.76
C THR A 30 -10.82 7.78 -10.07
N GLN A 31 -9.88 8.02 -10.97
CA GLN A 31 -10.20 8.65 -12.24
C GLN A 31 -11.09 7.78 -13.10
N LYS A 32 -10.98 6.48 -12.97
CA LYS A 32 -11.81 5.57 -13.74
C LYS A 32 -13.14 5.25 -13.04
N GLY A 33 -13.42 5.88 -11.92
CA GLY A 33 -14.70 5.72 -11.27
C GLY A 33 -14.81 4.56 -10.33
N TYR A 34 -13.70 3.92 -9.98
CA TYR A 34 -13.73 2.82 -9.04
C TYR A 34 -13.55 3.31 -7.61
N ASN A 35 -13.93 2.50 -6.66
CA ASN A 35 -13.60 2.74 -5.26
C ASN A 35 -12.18 2.23 -5.04
N PRO A 36 -11.20 3.11 -4.91
CA PRO A 36 -9.81 2.65 -4.91
C PRO A 36 -9.48 1.75 -3.72
N ILE A 37 -10.06 2.02 -2.57
CA ILE A 37 -9.75 1.20 -1.40
C ILE A 37 -10.26 -0.23 -1.60
N ASN A 38 -11.49 -0.37 -2.05
CA ASN A 38 -12.05 -1.69 -2.28
C ASN A 38 -11.28 -2.46 -3.32
N GLN A 39 -10.85 -1.78 -4.38
CA GLN A 39 -10.14 -2.47 -5.45
C GLN A 39 -8.75 -2.91 -4.99
N ILE A 40 -8.07 -2.07 -4.25
CA ILE A 40 -6.74 -2.43 -3.74
C ILE A 40 -6.85 -3.58 -2.76
N VAL A 41 -7.83 -3.54 -1.87
CA VAL A 41 -8.04 -4.62 -0.92
C VAL A 41 -8.35 -5.92 -1.65
N GLY A 42 -9.21 -5.85 -2.66
CA GLY A 42 -9.54 -7.03 -3.47
C GLY A 42 -8.31 -7.61 -4.14
N TYR A 43 -7.45 -6.76 -4.65
CA TYR A 43 -6.21 -7.23 -5.26
C TYR A 43 -5.33 -7.95 -4.25
N ILE A 44 -5.16 -7.37 -3.07
CA ILE A 44 -4.30 -7.96 -2.06
C ILE A 44 -4.83 -9.33 -1.63
N LEU A 45 -6.13 -9.44 -1.48
CA LEU A 45 -6.72 -10.69 -1.00
C LEU A 45 -6.74 -11.77 -2.07
N SER A 46 -6.97 -11.41 -3.31
CA SER A 46 -7.18 -12.40 -4.36
C SER A 46 -5.97 -12.62 -5.24
N GLU A 47 -5.00 -11.72 -5.20
CA GLU A 47 -3.84 -11.74 -6.09
C GLU A 47 -4.27 -11.59 -7.55
N ASP A 48 -5.46 -11.08 -7.79
CA ASP A 48 -5.98 -10.96 -9.14
C ASP A 48 -5.74 -9.54 -9.63
N PRO A 49 -4.81 -9.36 -10.56
CA PRO A 49 -4.47 -8.02 -11.04
C PRO A 49 -5.60 -7.32 -11.78
N THR A 50 -6.65 -8.04 -12.14
CA THR A 50 -7.76 -7.40 -12.82
C THR A 50 -8.55 -6.47 -11.90
N TYR A 51 -8.32 -6.53 -10.60
CA TYR A 51 -8.91 -5.55 -9.70
C TYR A 51 -8.35 -4.16 -9.93
N ILE A 52 -7.19 -4.05 -10.59
CA ILE A 52 -6.51 -2.78 -10.78
C ILE A 52 -6.60 -2.38 -12.25
N THR A 53 -7.06 -1.16 -12.49
CA THR A 53 -7.17 -0.66 -13.85
C THR A 53 -5.82 -0.60 -14.54
N THR A 54 -5.82 -0.69 -15.87
CA THR A 54 -4.58 -0.51 -16.63
C THR A 54 -4.28 0.96 -16.89
N TYR A 55 -5.18 1.84 -16.53
CA TYR A 55 -4.99 3.26 -16.75
C TYR A 55 -3.73 3.74 -16.05
N ASN A 56 -2.95 4.57 -16.69
CA ASN A 56 -1.68 5.08 -16.17
C ASN A 56 -0.72 3.98 -15.74
N ASN A 57 -0.83 2.82 -16.39
CA ASN A 57 0.08 1.71 -16.10
C ASN A 57 -0.06 1.19 -14.66
N ALA A 58 -1.17 1.49 -14.01
CA ALA A 58 -1.35 1.17 -12.60
C ALA A 58 -1.24 -0.32 -12.32
N ARG A 59 -1.89 -1.14 -13.15
CA ARG A 59 -1.86 -2.59 -12.94
C ARG A 59 -0.44 -3.14 -13.01
N ASN A 60 0.33 -2.67 -13.98
CA ASN A 60 1.69 -3.14 -14.14
C ASN A 60 2.55 -2.67 -12.97
N LEU A 61 2.35 -1.47 -12.51
CA LEU A 61 3.13 -0.94 -11.39
C LEU A 61 2.88 -1.73 -10.13
N ILE A 62 1.62 -2.02 -9.81
CA ILE A 62 1.34 -2.70 -8.56
C ILE A 62 1.79 -4.15 -8.59
N ARG A 63 1.82 -4.77 -9.77
CA ARG A 63 2.26 -6.15 -9.88
C ARG A 63 3.74 -6.33 -9.57
N HIS A 64 4.52 -5.27 -9.65
CA HIS A 64 5.93 -5.35 -9.33
C HIS A 64 6.21 -5.25 -7.83
N ILE A 65 5.20 -5.00 -7.03
CA ILE A 65 5.37 -4.92 -5.59
C ILE A 65 5.05 -6.26 -4.98
N ASP A 66 5.92 -6.70 -4.08
CA ASP A 66 5.70 -7.92 -3.33
C ASP A 66 4.54 -7.67 -2.37
N ARG A 67 3.49 -8.47 -2.45
CA ARG A 67 2.32 -8.27 -1.62
C ARG A 67 2.61 -8.42 -0.13
N ASP A 68 3.51 -9.30 0.23
CA ASP A 68 3.89 -9.45 1.62
C ASP A 68 4.51 -8.17 2.15
N GLU A 69 5.44 -7.60 1.39
CA GLU A 69 6.06 -6.35 1.77
C GLU A 69 5.05 -5.23 1.83
N LEU A 70 4.15 -5.22 0.87
CA LEU A 70 3.12 -4.19 0.83
C LEU A 70 2.25 -4.26 2.08
N LEU A 71 1.83 -5.45 2.46
CA LEU A 71 1.03 -5.61 3.66
C LEU A 71 1.78 -5.18 4.91
N GLN A 72 3.06 -5.54 4.99
CA GLN A 72 3.86 -5.14 6.14
C GLN A 72 3.95 -3.63 6.26
N VAL A 73 4.17 -2.97 5.15
CA VAL A 73 4.28 -1.51 5.16
C VAL A 73 2.95 -0.87 5.53
N LEU A 74 1.85 -1.39 5.00
CA LEU A 74 0.54 -0.83 5.30
C LEU A 74 0.18 -1.01 6.76
N VAL A 75 0.42 -2.18 7.30
CA VAL A 75 0.11 -2.45 8.69
C VAL A 75 1.00 -1.61 9.60
N LYS A 76 2.28 -1.57 9.28
CA LYS A 76 3.22 -0.76 10.05
C LYS A 76 2.80 0.70 10.03
N SER A 77 2.46 1.19 8.86
CA SER A 77 2.09 2.60 8.72
C SER A 77 0.86 2.93 9.56
N TYR A 78 -0.11 2.07 9.53
CA TYR A 78 -1.33 2.30 10.28
C TYR A 78 -1.06 2.27 11.78
N LEU A 79 -0.33 1.28 12.23
CA LEU A 79 -0.06 1.13 13.65
C LEU A 79 0.85 2.21 14.19
N MET A 80 1.86 2.59 13.40
CA MET A 80 2.77 3.63 13.83
C MET A 80 2.06 4.97 13.92
N HIS A 81 1.16 5.23 12.97
CA HIS A 81 0.38 6.45 13.02
C HIS A 81 -0.51 6.45 14.27
N TRP A 82 -1.15 5.34 14.54
CA TRP A 82 -2.02 5.22 15.70
C TRP A 82 -1.23 5.37 16.99
N CYS A 83 -0.09 4.74 17.08
CA CYS A 83 0.75 4.84 18.25
C CYS A 83 1.24 6.26 18.47
N SER A 84 1.58 6.94 17.38
CA SER A 84 2.03 8.30 17.49
C SER A 84 0.91 9.18 18.04
N PHE A 85 -0.30 8.94 17.61
CA PHE A 85 -1.45 9.68 18.09
C PHE A 85 -1.63 9.43 19.59
N LEU A 86 -1.54 8.19 20.01
CA LEU A 86 -1.69 7.87 21.43
C LEU A 86 -0.60 8.46 22.29
N LYS A 87 0.61 8.53 21.74
CA LYS A 87 1.71 9.05 22.53
C LYS A 87 1.59 10.52 22.81
N GLN A 88 0.81 11.21 22.06
CA GLN A 88 0.66 12.62 22.31
C GLN A 88 -0.22 12.92 23.49
N ASN A 89 -0.80 11.92 24.07
CA ASN A 89 -1.58 12.15 25.25
C ASN A 89 -0.71 12.06 26.51
#